data_86b3a9769c15cfa493322fc7cde6cd25
#
_entry.id   86b3a9769c15cfa493322fc7cde6cd25
#
_cell.length_a   1.000
_cell.length_b   1.000
_cell.length_c   1.000
_cell.angle_alpha   90.00
_cell.angle_beta   90.00
_cell.angle_gamma   90.00
#
_symmetry.space_group_name_H-M   'P 1'
#
loop_
_entity.id
_entity.type
_entity.pdbx_description
1 polymer ?
#
loop_
_entity_poly.entity_id
_entity_poly.type
_entity_poly.pdbx_seq_one_letter_code
_entity_poly.pdbx_strand_id
1 'polypeptide(L)'
;MNSSEEIAVSGMSAGRSAVRMGPAELVQAAAMARRFYLEGKSKIQIAEEFGVSRFKVARVLETALERDLVRIEIRVPAELDAERSDALRARYGLRHAVVVESPAEAEETPDPENLGEVAADLLGELVNEGDVLGLAWGRSTIHMAAALDRLPPCTVVQLTGVYDAGTAERGSVEAVRRAAQVSGGDAHPIYAPMLLPDAATAAALRHQTGIARAFEYFDKVTVACVSIGSWEPGISTVHDMLSDEERAHYASLGVAAEMSAHLFDAQGRRIGRDLGERCITVKADQLRRVPEVVAIAGGQRKAPAIDAVLRSGLVTSLVTDTSAADALLAAGPAPKAALNRTDPDGT
;
A
#
# COMPACT_ATOMS: atom_id res chain seq x y z
N MET A 1 -14.66 -48.36 -28.17
CA MET A 1 -13.36 -48.98 -27.95
C MET A 1 -12.48 -47.89 -27.41
N ASN A 2 -12.52 -47.69 -26.13
CA ASN A 2 -11.66 -48.15 -25.04
C ASN A 2 -10.16 -47.87 -25.30
N SER A 3 -9.60 -46.97 -24.59
CA SER A 3 -8.58 -47.26 -23.58
C SER A 3 -8.23 -46.00 -22.82
N SER A 4 -8.57 -46.03 -21.56
CA SER A 4 -8.09 -45.16 -20.50
C SER A 4 -6.64 -45.56 -20.14
N GLU A 5 -5.70 -44.60 -20.03
CA GLU A 5 -4.44 -44.84 -19.36
C GLU A 5 -4.40 -43.93 -18.12
N GLU A 6 -4.61 -44.57 -16.96
CA GLU A 6 -4.28 -44.08 -15.64
C GLU A 6 -2.76 -44.11 -15.46
N ILE A 7 -2.15 -42.93 -15.24
CA ILE A 7 -0.78 -42.85 -14.73
C ILE A 7 -0.86 -42.65 -13.22
N ALA A 8 -0.67 -43.74 -12.49
CA ALA A 8 -0.47 -43.73 -11.05
C ALA A 8 0.92 -43.22 -10.72
N VAL A 9 1.00 -42.01 -10.12
CA VAL A 9 2.24 -41.53 -9.48
C VAL A 9 2.26 -42.01 -8.04
N SER A 10 3.02 -43.04 -7.78
CA SER A 10 3.35 -43.55 -6.45
C SER A 10 4.38 -42.60 -5.81
N GLY A 11 3.91 -41.70 -4.96
CA GLY A 11 4.76 -40.92 -4.04
C GLY A 11 4.79 -41.59 -2.68
N MET A 12 5.94 -42.19 -2.34
CA MET A 12 6.25 -42.77 -1.02
C MET A 12 6.17 -41.66 0.06
N SER A 13 5.04 -41.57 0.78
CA SER A 13 4.92 -40.86 2.04
C SER A 13 5.49 -41.76 3.15
N ALA A 14 6.63 -41.36 3.71
CA ALA A 14 7.18 -41.95 4.91
C ALA A 14 6.22 -41.83 6.07
N GLY A 15 5.59 -42.95 6.47
CA GLY A 15 4.64 -43.02 7.55
C GLY A 15 5.22 -42.62 8.89
N ARG A 16 4.88 -41.44 9.40
CA ARG A 16 4.82 -41.19 10.84
C ARG A 16 3.55 -41.88 11.34
N SER A 17 3.72 -42.96 12.10
CA SER A 17 2.64 -43.65 12.83
C SER A 17 1.90 -42.60 13.70
N ALA A 18 0.75 -42.14 13.25
CA ALA A 18 -0.13 -41.25 14.01
C ALA A 18 -0.71 -42.09 15.16
N VAL A 19 -0.11 -41.98 16.34
CA VAL A 19 -0.68 -42.52 17.57
C VAL A 19 -2.13 -42.04 17.68
N ARG A 20 -3.07 -42.98 17.54
CA ARG A 20 -4.52 -42.67 17.65
C ARG A 20 -4.80 -42.24 19.07
N MET A 21 -5.24 -40.98 19.26
CA MET A 21 -5.78 -40.51 20.55
C MET A 21 -7.02 -41.34 20.88
N GLY A 22 -7.06 -41.84 22.11
CA GLY A 22 -8.25 -42.51 22.61
C GLY A 22 -9.42 -41.54 22.86
N PRO A 23 -10.66 -42.05 22.95
CA PRO A 23 -11.83 -41.19 23.15
C PRO A 23 -11.72 -40.25 24.36
N ALA A 24 -11.13 -40.70 25.47
CA ALA A 24 -10.93 -39.88 26.68
C ALA A 24 -9.92 -38.75 26.42
N GLU A 25 -8.86 -39.01 25.67
CA GLU A 25 -7.87 -37.99 25.29
C GLU A 25 -8.47 -36.96 24.35
N LEU A 26 -9.30 -37.36 23.40
CA LEU A 26 -10.01 -36.48 22.47
C LEU A 26 -10.93 -35.53 23.23
N VAL A 27 -11.73 -36.06 24.18
CA VAL A 27 -12.63 -35.24 25.01
C VAL A 27 -11.84 -34.24 25.87
N GLN A 28 -10.71 -34.68 26.45
CA GLN A 28 -9.85 -33.82 27.23
C GLN A 28 -9.19 -32.73 26.36
N ALA A 29 -8.73 -33.06 25.17
CA ALA A 29 -8.18 -32.10 24.24
C ALA A 29 -9.21 -31.06 23.79
N ALA A 30 -10.41 -31.49 23.44
CA ALA A 30 -11.52 -30.60 23.10
C ALA A 30 -11.90 -29.66 24.25
N ALA A 31 -11.92 -30.21 25.51
CA ALA A 31 -12.22 -29.42 26.68
C ALA A 31 -11.13 -28.33 26.94
N MET A 32 -9.84 -28.68 26.82
CA MET A 32 -8.74 -27.70 26.95
C MET A 32 -8.78 -26.67 25.84
N ALA A 33 -9.04 -27.07 24.60
CA ALA A 33 -9.15 -26.19 23.45
C ALA A 33 -10.31 -25.20 23.62
N ARG A 34 -11.47 -25.65 24.05
CA ARG A 34 -12.61 -24.78 24.35
C ARG A 34 -12.27 -23.68 25.35
N ARG A 35 -11.58 -24.05 26.46
CA ARG A 35 -11.17 -23.08 27.48
C ARG A 35 -10.20 -22.06 26.97
N PHE A 36 -9.29 -22.48 26.10
CA PHE A 36 -8.29 -21.58 25.52
C PHE A 36 -8.91 -20.65 24.47
N TYR A 37 -9.59 -21.21 23.46
CA TYR A 37 -10.06 -20.44 22.30
C TYR A 37 -11.40 -19.73 22.52
N LEU A 38 -12.30 -20.29 23.33
CA LEU A 38 -13.64 -19.71 23.53
C LEU A 38 -13.81 -19.00 24.87
N GLU A 39 -13.14 -19.50 25.94
CA GLU A 39 -13.26 -18.93 27.28
C GLU A 39 -12.08 -17.99 27.63
N GLY A 40 -11.09 -17.83 26.75
CA GLY A 40 -9.94 -16.92 26.94
C GLY A 40 -9.02 -17.28 28.11
N LYS A 41 -9.06 -18.52 28.61
CA LYS A 41 -8.21 -18.95 29.72
C LYS A 41 -6.75 -19.09 29.27
N SER A 42 -5.81 -18.67 30.10
CA SER A 42 -4.40 -18.89 29.88
C SER A 42 -4.00 -20.36 29.99
N LYS A 43 -2.90 -20.74 29.33
CA LYS A 43 -2.35 -22.13 29.44
C LYS A 43 -2.02 -22.54 30.88
N ILE A 44 -1.73 -21.58 31.78
CA ILE A 44 -1.46 -21.82 33.19
C ILE A 44 -2.74 -22.19 33.91
N GLN A 45 -3.81 -21.41 33.76
CA GLN A 45 -5.13 -21.69 34.38
C GLN A 45 -5.70 -23.04 33.92
N ILE A 46 -5.53 -23.35 32.61
CA ILE A 46 -5.97 -24.67 32.10
C ILE A 46 -5.10 -25.79 32.67
N ALA A 47 -3.81 -25.59 32.84
CA ALA A 47 -2.92 -26.59 33.46
C ALA A 47 -3.32 -26.89 34.91
N GLU A 48 -3.65 -25.88 35.70
CA GLU A 48 -4.16 -26.01 37.08
C GLU A 48 -5.49 -26.74 37.11
N GLU A 49 -6.43 -26.37 36.24
CA GLU A 49 -7.78 -26.98 36.20
C GLU A 49 -7.75 -28.47 35.85
N PHE A 50 -6.84 -28.87 34.96
CA PHE A 50 -6.71 -30.25 34.48
C PHE A 50 -5.62 -31.06 35.22
N GLY A 51 -4.92 -30.47 36.18
CA GLY A 51 -3.85 -31.14 36.93
C GLY A 51 -2.65 -31.58 36.05
N VAL A 52 -2.32 -30.80 35.03
CA VAL A 52 -1.25 -31.12 34.08
C VAL A 52 -0.23 -29.94 33.97
N SER A 53 0.91 -30.17 33.33
CA SER A 53 1.85 -29.08 33.08
C SER A 53 1.40 -28.14 31.95
N ARG A 54 1.79 -26.85 32.00
CA ARG A 54 1.54 -25.88 30.91
C ARG A 54 2.09 -26.34 29.56
N PHE A 55 3.17 -27.09 29.57
CA PHE A 55 3.76 -27.66 28.35
C PHE A 55 2.89 -28.76 27.74
N LYS A 56 2.23 -29.57 28.60
CA LYS A 56 1.26 -30.56 28.13
C LYS A 56 0.05 -29.88 27.52
N VAL A 57 -0.48 -28.79 28.12
CA VAL A 57 -1.56 -27.98 27.53
C VAL A 57 -1.16 -27.42 26.17
N ALA A 58 0.03 -26.83 26.04
CA ALA A 58 0.53 -26.29 24.75
C ALA A 58 0.54 -27.36 23.67
N ARG A 59 1.10 -28.54 23.95
CA ARG A 59 1.15 -29.68 23.00
C ARG A 59 -0.24 -30.19 22.63
N VAL A 60 -1.17 -30.24 23.59
CA VAL A 60 -2.55 -30.67 23.33
C VAL A 60 -3.26 -29.69 22.41
N LEU A 61 -3.08 -28.37 22.60
CA LEU A 61 -3.66 -27.34 21.75
C LEU A 61 -3.08 -27.39 20.31
N GLU A 62 -1.77 -27.59 20.19
CA GLU A 62 -1.10 -27.77 18.90
C GLU A 62 -1.64 -29.02 18.18
N THR A 63 -1.71 -30.16 18.87
CA THR A 63 -2.28 -31.39 18.32
C THR A 63 -3.76 -31.24 17.97
N ALA A 64 -4.53 -30.41 18.71
CA ALA A 64 -5.92 -30.14 18.39
C ALA A 64 -6.10 -29.40 17.07
N LEU A 65 -5.20 -28.46 16.72
CA LEU A 65 -5.14 -27.80 15.42
C LEU A 65 -4.67 -28.75 14.31
N GLU A 66 -3.56 -29.46 14.53
CA GLU A 66 -3.00 -30.41 13.54
C GLU A 66 -3.98 -31.55 13.16
N ARG A 67 -4.94 -31.88 14.04
CA ARG A 67 -5.92 -32.96 13.84
C ARG A 67 -7.32 -32.46 13.54
N ASP A 68 -7.49 -31.20 13.18
CA ASP A 68 -8.79 -30.59 12.89
C ASP A 68 -9.84 -30.71 14.03
N LEU A 69 -9.41 -30.93 15.30
CA LEU A 69 -10.29 -30.85 16.45
C LEU A 69 -10.69 -29.38 16.73
N VAL A 70 -9.83 -28.46 16.33
CA VAL A 70 -10.07 -27.02 16.33
C VAL A 70 -9.78 -26.51 14.92
N ARG A 71 -10.75 -25.79 14.36
CA ARG A 71 -10.58 -25.05 13.13
C ARG A 71 -10.72 -23.57 13.45
N ILE A 72 -9.69 -22.78 13.14
CA ILE A 72 -9.72 -21.31 13.24
C ILE A 72 -9.92 -20.76 11.86
N GLU A 73 -10.98 -20.02 11.67
CA GLU A 73 -11.29 -19.30 10.43
C GLU A 73 -11.15 -17.80 10.71
N ILE A 74 -10.24 -17.15 10.02
CA ILE A 74 -10.06 -15.70 10.06
C ILE A 74 -10.81 -15.15 8.86
N ARG A 75 -11.89 -14.41 9.09
CA ARG A 75 -12.69 -13.78 8.03
C ARG A 75 -12.32 -12.32 7.96
N VAL A 76 -11.91 -11.90 6.79
CA VAL A 76 -11.79 -10.50 6.35
C VAL A 76 -12.91 -10.23 5.34
N PRO A 77 -13.28 -8.96 5.07
CA PRO A 77 -14.13 -8.64 3.93
C PRO A 77 -13.62 -9.34 2.67
N ALA A 78 -14.53 -9.83 1.82
CA ALA A 78 -14.18 -10.63 0.64
C ALA A 78 -13.32 -9.87 -0.38
N GLU A 79 -13.33 -8.55 -0.28
CA GLU A 79 -12.54 -7.66 -1.14
C GLU A 79 -11.08 -7.50 -0.68
N LEU A 80 -10.68 -8.02 0.50
CA LEU A 80 -9.34 -7.83 1.06
C LEU A 80 -8.59 -9.14 1.25
N ASP A 81 -7.34 -9.19 0.80
CA ASP A 81 -6.42 -10.32 0.98
C ASP A 81 -5.47 -10.05 2.16
N ALA A 82 -5.77 -10.64 3.31
CA ALA A 82 -4.98 -10.45 4.53
C ALA A 82 -3.61 -11.12 4.46
N GLU A 83 -3.47 -12.26 3.78
CA GLU A 83 -2.21 -13.00 3.70
C GLU A 83 -1.18 -12.23 2.85
N ARG A 84 -1.58 -11.78 1.66
CA ARG A 84 -0.74 -10.95 0.80
C ARG A 84 -0.43 -9.59 1.43
N SER A 85 -1.39 -9.00 2.14
CA SER A 85 -1.21 -7.74 2.86
C SER A 85 -0.11 -7.86 3.92
N ASP A 86 -0.15 -8.88 4.77
CA ASP A 86 0.88 -9.10 5.80
C ASP A 86 2.24 -9.45 5.17
N ALA A 87 2.26 -10.26 4.11
CA ALA A 87 3.48 -10.61 3.40
C ALA A 87 4.17 -9.37 2.78
N LEU A 88 3.41 -8.47 2.12
CA LEU A 88 3.96 -7.22 1.58
C LEU A 88 4.43 -6.28 2.69
N ARG A 89 3.64 -6.13 3.76
CA ARG A 89 4.02 -5.34 4.93
C ARG A 89 5.35 -5.80 5.51
N ALA A 90 5.52 -7.11 5.71
CA ALA A 90 6.74 -7.69 6.24
C ALA A 90 7.93 -7.56 5.27
N ARG A 91 7.69 -7.76 3.96
CA ARG A 91 8.73 -7.71 2.93
C ARG A 91 9.37 -6.34 2.78
N TYR A 92 8.55 -5.29 2.78
CA TYR A 92 9.00 -3.91 2.53
C TYR A 92 9.12 -3.07 3.80
N GLY A 93 8.78 -3.62 4.98
CA GLY A 93 8.79 -2.88 6.24
C GLY A 93 7.75 -1.76 6.29
N LEU A 94 6.60 -1.97 5.66
CA LEU A 94 5.51 -0.99 5.63
C LEU A 94 4.79 -0.94 6.98
N ARG A 95 4.22 0.22 7.31
CA ARG A 95 3.29 0.36 8.44
C ARG A 95 1.97 -0.34 8.12
N HIS A 96 1.42 -0.05 6.93
CA HIS A 96 0.20 -0.66 6.43
C HIS A 96 0.41 -1.15 5.01
N ALA A 97 -0.11 -2.33 4.70
CA ALA A 97 -0.27 -2.82 3.35
C ALA A 97 -1.67 -3.38 3.24
N VAL A 98 -2.42 -2.94 2.25
CA VAL A 98 -3.77 -3.41 1.99
C VAL A 98 -3.83 -3.91 0.55
N VAL A 99 -4.09 -5.18 0.40
CA VAL A 99 -4.24 -5.84 -0.90
C VAL A 99 -5.72 -6.08 -1.15
N VAL A 100 -6.19 -5.53 -2.27
CA VAL A 100 -7.58 -5.65 -2.70
C VAL A 100 -7.68 -6.78 -3.71
N GLU A 101 -8.68 -7.64 -3.58
CA GLU A 101 -8.90 -8.69 -4.55
C GLU A 101 -9.34 -8.10 -5.90
N SER A 102 -8.65 -8.48 -6.96
CA SER A 102 -9.02 -8.12 -8.33
C SER A 102 -9.87 -9.23 -8.93
N PRO A 103 -10.95 -8.90 -9.67
CA PRO A 103 -11.64 -9.88 -10.51
C PRO A 103 -10.64 -10.55 -11.47
N ALA A 104 -10.77 -11.86 -11.70
CA ALA A 104 -9.88 -12.64 -12.55
C ALA A 104 -9.76 -12.11 -14.00
N GLU A 105 -10.71 -11.30 -14.44
CA GLU A 105 -10.72 -10.66 -15.77
C GLU A 105 -9.94 -9.34 -15.82
N ALA A 106 -9.51 -8.80 -14.67
CA ALA A 106 -8.83 -7.50 -14.52
C ALA A 106 -7.29 -7.63 -14.33
N GLU A 107 -6.70 -8.78 -14.71
CA GLU A 107 -5.26 -9.03 -14.49
C GLU A 107 -4.32 -7.99 -15.12
N GLU A 108 -4.70 -7.38 -16.25
CA GLU A 108 -3.85 -6.40 -16.95
C GLU A 108 -4.11 -4.94 -16.52
N THR A 109 -5.34 -4.61 -16.11
CA THR A 109 -5.71 -3.24 -15.71
C THR A 109 -6.33 -3.24 -14.33
N PRO A 110 -5.69 -2.55 -13.34
CA PRO A 110 -6.27 -2.44 -12.02
C PRO A 110 -7.62 -1.73 -12.11
N ASP A 111 -8.55 -2.10 -11.24
CA ASP A 111 -9.76 -1.32 -11.01
C ASP A 111 -9.41 -0.10 -10.11
N PRO A 112 -9.24 1.10 -10.68
CA PRO A 112 -8.85 2.27 -9.90
C PRO A 112 -9.97 2.73 -8.96
N GLU A 113 -11.23 2.36 -9.22
CA GLU A 113 -12.36 2.71 -8.36
C GLU A 113 -12.29 1.90 -7.07
N ASN A 114 -12.15 0.58 -7.15
CA ASN A 114 -12.04 -0.30 -5.98
C ASN A 114 -10.80 0.04 -5.12
N LEU A 115 -9.63 0.23 -5.74
CA LEU A 115 -8.44 0.70 -5.02
C LEU A 115 -8.66 2.06 -4.35
N GLY A 116 -9.42 2.94 -5.00
CA GLY A 116 -9.79 4.25 -4.47
C GLY A 116 -10.67 4.16 -3.24
N GLU A 117 -11.69 3.33 -3.25
CA GLU A 117 -12.62 3.10 -2.14
C GLU A 117 -11.88 2.59 -0.89
N VAL A 118 -11.08 1.54 -1.05
CA VAL A 118 -10.30 0.97 0.06
C VAL A 118 -9.25 1.97 0.59
N ALA A 119 -8.65 2.77 -0.29
CA ALA A 119 -7.72 3.81 0.14
C ALA A 119 -8.44 4.96 0.88
N ALA A 120 -9.68 5.29 0.53
CA ALA A 120 -10.49 6.28 1.25
C ALA A 120 -10.81 5.79 2.67
N ASP A 121 -11.17 4.54 2.83
CA ASP A 121 -11.40 3.92 4.14
C ASP A 121 -10.12 3.94 4.99
N LEU A 122 -9.00 3.53 4.43
CA LEU A 122 -7.70 3.56 5.12
C LEU A 122 -7.33 4.99 5.55
N LEU A 123 -7.52 6.00 4.70
CA LEU A 123 -7.28 7.39 5.08
C LEU A 123 -8.21 7.86 6.20
N GLY A 124 -9.46 7.40 6.22
CA GLY A 124 -10.41 7.65 7.32
C GLY A 124 -9.94 7.09 8.67
N GLU A 125 -9.10 6.05 8.66
CA GLU A 125 -8.48 5.47 9.86
C GLU A 125 -7.18 6.18 10.26
N LEU A 126 -6.39 6.64 9.27
CA LEU A 126 -5.05 7.19 9.49
C LEU A 126 -5.03 8.69 9.81
N VAL A 127 -5.98 9.45 9.26
CA VAL A 127 -6.07 10.89 9.47
C VAL A 127 -6.71 11.20 10.82
N ASN A 128 -6.08 12.08 11.58
CA ASN A 128 -6.58 12.54 12.88
C ASN A 128 -7.00 14.02 12.81
N GLU A 129 -7.75 14.47 13.82
CA GLU A 129 -8.11 15.88 13.97
C GLU A 129 -6.85 16.76 14.07
N GLY A 130 -6.81 17.82 13.25
CA GLY A 130 -5.68 18.75 13.19
C GLY A 130 -4.54 18.34 12.25
N ASP A 131 -4.62 17.16 11.61
CA ASP A 131 -3.65 16.73 10.61
C ASP A 131 -3.64 17.65 9.37
N VAL A 132 -2.55 17.57 8.61
CA VAL A 132 -2.44 18.15 7.28
C VAL A 132 -2.34 17.00 6.26
N LEU A 133 -3.42 16.78 5.52
CA LEU A 133 -3.52 15.77 4.48
C LEU A 133 -3.02 16.34 3.14
N GLY A 134 -1.94 15.79 2.62
CA GLY A 134 -1.39 16.12 1.31
C GLY A 134 -1.89 15.16 0.23
N LEU A 135 -2.45 15.70 -0.88
CA LEU A 135 -2.89 14.90 -2.02
C LEU A 135 -2.04 15.21 -3.25
N ALA A 136 -1.32 14.22 -3.78
CA ALA A 136 -0.63 14.33 -5.04
C ALA A 136 -1.56 13.96 -6.21
N TRP A 137 -1.20 14.40 -7.42
CA TRP A 137 -1.90 14.00 -8.63
C TRP A 137 -1.80 12.48 -8.84
N GLY A 138 -2.90 11.90 -9.32
CA GLY A 138 -2.96 10.52 -9.76
C GLY A 138 -4.40 10.04 -9.94
N ARG A 139 -4.64 9.17 -10.91
CA ARG A 139 -5.98 8.61 -11.16
C ARG A 139 -6.55 7.96 -9.91
N SER A 140 -5.79 7.09 -9.27
CA SER A 140 -6.22 6.42 -8.03
C SER A 140 -6.47 7.40 -6.89
N THR A 141 -5.68 8.49 -6.76
CA THR A 141 -5.91 9.53 -5.75
C THR A 141 -7.22 10.29 -6.02
N ILE A 142 -7.58 10.50 -7.29
CA ILE A 142 -8.85 11.13 -7.66
C ILE A 142 -10.04 10.24 -7.30
N HIS A 143 -9.96 8.94 -7.61
CA HIS A 143 -11.01 7.98 -7.23
C HIS A 143 -11.12 7.86 -5.70
N MET A 144 -10.00 7.79 -5.00
CA MET A 144 -9.98 7.83 -3.53
C MET A 144 -10.70 9.07 -2.98
N ALA A 145 -10.38 10.28 -3.49
CA ALA A 145 -11.02 11.50 -3.03
C ALA A 145 -12.53 11.55 -3.35
N ALA A 146 -12.95 10.94 -4.45
CA ALA A 146 -14.38 10.81 -4.80
C ALA A 146 -15.12 9.86 -3.86
N ALA A 147 -14.46 8.81 -3.40
CA ALA A 147 -15.01 7.80 -2.49
C ALA A 147 -15.01 8.24 -1.01
N LEU A 148 -14.28 9.30 -0.65
CA LEU A 148 -14.27 9.80 0.72
C LEU A 148 -15.68 10.16 1.19
N ASP A 149 -16.14 9.54 2.27
CA ASP A 149 -17.40 9.80 2.95
C ASP A 149 -17.22 10.45 4.32
N ARG A 150 -16.07 10.23 4.97
CA ARG A 150 -15.72 10.76 6.30
C ARG A 150 -14.22 11.02 6.41
N LEU A 151 -13.88 12.12 7.05
CA LEU A 151 -12.55 12.45 7.55
C LEU A 151 -12.70 13.27 8.82
N PRO A 152 -11.82 13.14 9.81
CA PRO A 152 -11.74 14.10 10.92
C PRO A 152 -11.41 15.51 10.40
N PRO A 153 -11.74 16.58 11.16
CA PRO A 153 -11.36 17.93 10.80
C PRO A 153 -9.86 18.07 10.57
N CYS A 154 -9.45 18.30 9.31
CA CYS A 154 -8.04 18.39 8.91
C CYS A 154 -7.88 19.41 7.77
N THR A 155 -6.68 19.97 7.63
CA THR A 155 -6.32 20.80 6.48
C THR A 155 -5.93 19.93 5.30
N VAL A 156 -6.43 20.23 4.09
CA VAL A 156 -6.08 19.47 2.88
C VAL A 156 -5.27 20.34 1.93
N VAL A 157 -4.09 19.85 1.52
CA VAL A 157 -3.17 20.56 0.63
C VAL A 157 -2.89 19.74 -0.63
N GLN A 158 -2.87 20.39 -1.78
CA GLN A 158 -2.43 19.80 -3.03
C GLN A 158 -0.90 19.75 -3.06
N LEU A 159 -0.32 18.59 -3.38
CA LEU A 159 1.15 18.39 -3.38
C LEU A 159 1.80 18.57 -4.74
N THR A 160 1.02 18.56 -5.83
CA THR A 160 1.51 18.69 -7.22
C THR A 160 0.64 19.67 -7.98
N GLY A 161 1.20 20.31 -8.99
CA GLY A 161 0.43 21.13 -9.92
C GLY A 161 -0.64 20.34 -10.67
N VAL A 162 -1.40 21.02 -11.50
CA VAL A 162 -2.49 20.44 -12.30
C VAL A 162 -1.91 19.78 -13.55
N TYR A 163 -2.44 18.62 -13.88
CA TYR A 163 -2.32 18.00 -15.20
C TYR A 163 -3.63 18.22 -15.96
N ASP A 164 -3.50 18.78 -17.16
CA ASP A 164 -4.64 18.97 -18.07
C ASP A 164 -4.58 17.89 -19.16
N ALA A 165 -5.41 16.87 -19.01
CA ALA A 165 -5.56 15.81 -20.01
C ALA A 165 -6.47 16.20 -21.17
N GLY A 166 -6.99 17.45 -21.19
CA GLY A 166 -7.99 17.90 -22.18
C GLY A 166 -9.34 17.20 -22.06
N THR A 167 -9.56 16.44 -21.01
CA THR A 167 -10.82 15.77 -20.69
C THR A 167 -11.54 16.48 -19.55
N ALA A 168 -12.87 16.39 -19.51
CA ALA A 168 -13.71 16.95 -18.43
C ALA A 168 -13.62 16.12 -17.12
N GLU A 169 -12.57 15.29 -16.98
CA GLU A 169 -12.39 14.48 -15.79
C GLU A 169 -12.07 15.33 -14.56
N ARG A 170 -12.54 14.86 -13.42
CA ARG A 170 -12.32 15.49 -12.11
C ARG A 170 -10.81 15.62 -11.86
N GLY A 171 -10.33 16.85 -11.67
CA GLY A 171 -8.92 17.14 -11.50
C GLY A 171 -8.45 17.08 -10.05
N SER A 172 -7.13 17.26 -9.84
CA SER A 172 -6.52 17.28 -8.50
C SER A 172 -7.06 18.41 -7.59
N VAL A 173 -7.49 19.54 -8.18
CA VAL A 173 -8.11 20.64 -7.43
C VAL A 173 -9.44 20.22 -6.83
N GLU A 174 -10.27 19.52 -7.60
CA GLU A 174 -11.54 18.97 -7.15
C GLU A 174 -11.36 17.92 -6.06
N ALA A 175 -10.34 17.05 -6.20
CA ALA A 175 -9.99 16.06 -5.18
C ALA A 175 -9.66 16.73 -3.84
N VAL A 176 -8.83 17.77 -3.84
CA VAL A 176 -8.46 18.53 -2.63
C VAL A 176 -9.69 19.22 -2.02
N ARG A 177 -10.53 19.87 -2.85
CA ARG A 177 -11.75 20.51 -2.39
C ARG A 177 -12.76 19.53 -1.82
N ARG A 178 -12.92 18.36 -2.46
CA ARG A 178 -13.81 17.30 -1.98
C ARG A 178 -13.35 16.78 -0.62
N ALA A 179 -12.06 16.45 -0.48
CA ALA A 179 -11.51 15.97 0.79
C ALA A 179 -11.66 17.02 1.92
N ALA A 180 -11.40 18.31 1.65
CA ALA A 180 -11.61 19.38 2.60
C ALA A 180 -13.08 19.56 2.96
N GLN A 181 -14.00 19.43 2.00
CA GLN A 181 -15.45 19.49 2.26
C GLN A 181 -15.88 18.35 3.19
N VAL A 182 -15.37 17.12 2.96
CA VAL A 182 -15.68 15.95 3.80
C VAL A 182 -15.13 16.12 5.21
N SER A 183 -13.90 16.64 5.35
CA SER A 183 -13.27 16.87 6.66
C SER A 183 -13.82 18.09 7.40
N GLY A 184 -14.50 19.00 6.72
CA GLY A 184 -14.90 20.30 7.28
C GLY A 184 -13.73 21.27 7.53
N GLY A 185 -12.56 21.01 6.96
CA GLY A 185 -11.36 21.82 7.12
C GLY A 185 -11.03 22.70 5.92
N ASP A 186 -9.84 23.31 5.93
CA ASP A 186 -9.37 24.21 4.89
C ASP A 186 -8.78 23.47 3.69
N ALA A 187 -8.98 24.02 2.47
CA ALA A 187 -8.40 23.52 1.23
C ALA A 187 -7.32 24.48 0.71
N HIS A 188 -6.15 23.93 0.36
CA HIS A 188 -5.06 24.67 -0.28
C HIS A 188 -4.71 24.04 -1.64
N PRO A 189 -5.52 24.28 -2.69
CA PRO A 189 -5.25 23.80 -4.05
C PRO A 189 -4.15 24.61 -4.73
N ILE A 190 -3.53 24.02 -5.76
CA ILE A 190 -2.52 24.64 -6.61
C ILE A 190 -3.08 24.85 -8.01
N TYR A 191 -3.28 26.12 -8.40
CA TYR A 191 -3.76 26.52 -9.73
C TYR A 191 -2.59 26.83 -10.66
N ALA A 192 -1.70 25.86 -10.84
CA ALA A 192 -0.57 25.98 -11.77
C ALA A 192 -0.34 24.64 -12.47
N PRO A 193 0.15 24.64 -13.72
CA PRO A 193 0.58 23.42 -14.39
C PRO A 193 1.62 22.66 -13.56
N MET A 194 1.59 21.34 -13.60
CA MET A 194 2.57 20.50 -12.90
C MET A 194 3.95 20.62 -13.54
N LEU A 195 4.04 20.58 -14.88
CA LEU A 195 5.29 20.69 -15.64
C LEU A 195 5.40 22.05 -16.30
N LEU A 196 6.55 22.70 -16.15
CA LEU A 196 6.89 24.00 -16.74
C LEU A 196 8.01 23.83 -17.77
N PRO A 197 8.17 24.81 -18.69
CA PRO A 197 9.23 24.76 -19.70
C PRO A 197 10.64 24.70 -19.10
N ASP A 198 10.86 25.38 -17.96
CA ASP A 198 12.17 25.50 -17.31
C ASP A 198 12.05 25.72 -15.79
N ALA A 199 13.17 25.54 -15.10
CA ALA A 199 13.25 25.68 -13.63
C ALA A 199 13.04 27.13 -13.15
N ALA A 200 13.40 28.13 -13.94
CA ALA A 200 13.24 29.55 -13.57
C ALA A 200 11.76 29.92 -13.54
N THR A 201 10.99 29.50 -14.55
CA THR A 201 9.53 29.66 -14.60
C THR A 201 8.86 28.94 -13.44
N ALA A 202 9.27 27.72 -13.12
CA ALA A 202 8.75 26.99 -11.97
C ALA A 202 9.05 27.71 -10.64
N ALA A 203 10.29 28.21 -10.47
CA ALA A 203 10.69 28.99 -9.31
C ALA A 203 9.86 30.28 -9.16
N ALA A 204 9.65 31.02 -10.24
CA ALA A 204 8.84 32.23 -10.21
C ALA A 204 7.38 31.96 -9.82
N LEU A 205 6.77 30.88 -10.33
CA LEU A 205 5.40 30.51 -10.01
C LEU A 205 5.23 30.08 -8.53
N ARG A 206 6.23 29.39 -7.94
CA ARG A 206 6.17 29.00 -6.54
C ARG A 206 6.06 30.19 -5.58
N HIS A 207 6.50 31.38 -5.99
CA HIS A 207 6.40 32.63 -5.21
C HIS A 207 5.09 33.39 -5.42
N GLN A 208 4.23 32.97 -6.36
CA GLN A 208 2.91 33.61 -6.54
C GLN A 208 2.02 33.32 -5.33
N THR A 209 1.36 34.34 -4.81
CA THR A 209 0.60 34.30 -3.54
C THR A 209 -0.36 33.09 -3.45
N GLY A 210 -1.09 32.79 -4.54
CA GLY A 210 -2.05 31.67 -4.57
C GLY A 210 -1.39 30.29 -4.49
N ILE A 211 -0.15 30.17 -5.02
CA ILE A 211 0.62 28.92 -5.04
C ILE A 211 1.46 28.80 -3.77
N ALA A 212 2.10 29.88 -3.35
CA ALA A 212 2.94 29.95 -2.15
C ALA A 212 2.20 29.46 -0.90
N ARG A 213 0.91 29.74 -0.78
CA ARG A 213 0.06 29.24 0.32
C ARG A 213 0.09 27.71 0.45
N ALA A 214 -0.03 26.96 -0.63
CA ALA A 214 0.05 25.51 -0.58
C ALA A 214 1.46 25.05 -0.15
N PHE A 215 2.50 25.71 -0.67
CA PHE A 215 3.91 25.39 -0.32
C PHE A 215 4.23 25.63 1.16
N GLU A 216 3.57 26.59 1.84
CA GLU A 216 3.72 26.83 3.30
C GLU A 216 3.26 25.64 4.15
N TYR A 217 2.41 24.77 3.59
CA TYR A 217 1.93 23.56 4.27
C TYR A 217 2.77 22.33 4.00
N PHE A 218 3.64 22.31 2.98
CA PHE A 218 4.39 21.11 2.62
C PHE A 218 5.23 20.54 3.76
N ASP A 219 5.82 21.39 4.59
CA ASP A 219 6.60 20.97 5.77
C ASP A 219 5.72 20.61 6.99
N LYS A 220 4.39 20.81 6.88
CA LYS A 220 3.41 20.50 7.93
C LYS A 220 2.59 19.25 7.60
N VAL A 221 2.78 18.66 6.42
CA VAL A 221 2.05 17.45 5.99
C VAL A 221 2.37 16.30 6.92
N THR A 222 1.33 15.71 7.51
CA THR A 222 1.42 14.56 8.41
C THR A 222 1.02 13.26 7.73
N VAL A 223 0.06 13.35 6.81
CA VAL A 223 -0.38 12.23 5.96
C VAL A 223 -0.35 12.67 4.50
N ALA A 224 0.31 11.91 3.63
CA ALA A 224 0.34 12.16 2.20
C ALA A 224 -0.25 10.97 1.43
N CYS A 225 -1.09 11.25 0.44
CA CYS A 225 -1.57 10.25 -0.51
C CYS A 225 -0.95 10.51 -1.88
N VAL A 226 -0.32 9.48 -2.45
CA VAL A 226 0.42 9.55 -3.70
C VAL A 226 0.04 8.39 -4.63
N SER A 227 0.24 8.57 -5.93
CA SER A 227 0.14 7.50 -6.92
C SER A 227 1.51 7.19 -7.51
N ILE A 228 1.67 5.96 -8.03
CA ILE A 228 2.89 5.50 -8.69
C ILE A 228 2.61 5.28 -10.17
N GLY A 229 3.47 5.83 -11.05
CA GLY A 229 3.48 5.60 -12.48
C GLY A 229 4.64 4.69 -12.88
N SER A 230 4.39 3.72 -13.79
CA SER A 230 5.43 3.03 -14.53
C SER A 230 5.88 3.89 -15.71
N TRP A 231 7.17 3.85 -16.07
CA TRP A 231 7.71 4.68 -17.17
C TRP A 231 7.28 4.15 -18.54
N GLU A 232 5.98 4.18 -18.78
CA GLU A 232 5.32 3.67 -19.98
C GLU A 232 4.20 4.60 -20.44
N PRO A 233 3.92 4.69 -21.75
CA PRO A 233 2.79 5.46 -22.30
C PRO A 233 1.46 5.09 -21.64
N GLY A 234 0.67 6.09 -21.24
CA GLY A 234 -0.64 5.92 -20.65
C GLY A 234 -0.64 5.39 -19.20
N ILE A 235 0.54 5.06 -18.63
CA ILE A 235 0.67 4.56 -17.27
C ILE A 235 1.29 5.60 -16.34
N SER A 236 2.22 6.42 -16.82
CA SER A 236 2.74 7.58 -16.11
C SER A 236 2.29 8.88 -16.77
N THR A 237 1.55 9.69 -16.01
CA THR A 237 1.14 11.04 -16.44
C THR A 237 2.34 11.93 -16.75
N VAL A 238 3.42 11.84 -15.96
CA VAL A 238 4.65 12.62 -16.19
C VAL A 238 5.33 12.20 -17.49
N HIS A 239 5.40 10.89 -17.76
CA HIS A 239 5.89 10.37 -19.04
C HIS A 239 5.11 10.97 -20.22
N ASP A 240 3.77 11.02 -20.13
CA ASP A 240 2.91 11.47 -21.21
C ASP A 240 2.99 12.98 -21.46
N MET A 241 3.39 13.78 -20.45
CA MET A 241 3.60 15.23 -20.58
C MET A 241 4.92 15.60 -21.25
N LEU A 242 5.88 14.69 -21.34
CA LEU A 242 7.21 14.96 -21.87
C LEU A 242 7.26 14.75 -23.40
N SER A 243 8.20 15.45 -24.07
CA SER A 243 8.53 15.19 -25.45
C SER A 243 9.21 13.83 -25.65
N ASP A 244 9.23 13.33 -26.88
CA ASP A 244 9.90 12.06 -27.22
C ASP A 244 11.40 12.11 -26.85
N GLU A 245 12.06 13.25 -27.07
CA GLU A 245 13.44 13.46 -26.71
C GLU A 245 13.68 13.37 -25.19
N GLU A 246 12.85 14.04 -24.42
CA GLU A 246 12.92 14.01 -22.95
C GLU A 246 12.63 12.60 -22.41
N ARG A 247 11.62 11.91 -22.95
CA ARG A 247 11.33 10.52 -22.60
C ARG A 247 12.52 9.60 -22.85
N ALA A 248 13.14 9.74 -24.04
CA ALA A 248 14.33 8.97 -24.40
C ALA A 248 15.53 9.29 -23.50
N HIS A 249 15.70 10.56 -23.13
CA HIS A 249 16.74 11.00 -22.21
C HIS A 249 16.58 10.31 -20.86
N TYR A 250 15.41 10.41 -20.20
CA TYR A 250 15.18 9.78 -18.88
C TYR A 250 15.21 8.26 -18.96
N ALA A 251 14.73 7.66 -20.06
CA ALA A 251 14.87 6.22 -20.28
C ALA A 251 16.34 5.79 -20.29
N SER A 252 17.24 6.59 -20.91
CA SER A 252 18.68 6.32 -20.94
C SER A 252 19.34 6.39 -19.56
N LEU A 253 18.73 7.11 -18.59
CA LEU A 253 19.15 7.14 -17.20
C LEU A 253 18.66 5.91 -16.39
N GLY A 254 17.88 5.03 -17.01
CA GLY A 254 17.36 3.83 -16.37
C GLY A 254 16.14 4.07 -15.49
N VAL A 255 15.28 5.05 -15.85
CA VAL A 255 14.04 5.29 -15.10
C VAL A 255 13.12 4.06 -15.16
N ALA A 256 12.62 3.64 -14.01
CA ALA A 256 11.67 2.54 -13.84
C ALA A 256 10.33 3.03 -13.30
N ALA A 257 10.34 4.08 -12.49
CA ALA A 257 9.17 4.56 -11.80
C ALA A 257 9.13 6.07 -11.68
N GLU A 258 7.90 6.59 -11.51
CA GLU A 258 7.62 7.99 -11.20
C GLU A 258 6.65 8.08 -10.03
N MET A 259 6.87 9.04 -9.13
CA MET A 259 5.95 9.40 -8.06
C MET A 259 6.08 10.91 -7.79
N SER A 260 4.98 11.66 -7.93
CA SER A 260 4.95 13.12 -7.69
C SER A 260 6.03 13.89 -8.45
N ALA A 261 6.25 13.56 -9.72
CA ALA A 261 7.31 14.10 -10.61
C ALA A 261 8.76 13.82 -10.15
N HIS A 262 8.95 12.84 -9.27
CA HIS A 262 10.26 12.29 -8.94
C HIS A 262 10.48 10.97 -9.67
N LEU A 263 11.61 10.84 -10.34
CA LEU A 263 11.99 9.66 -11.10
C LEU A 263 12.88 8.74 -10.26
N PHE A 264 12.68 7.45 -10.41
CA PHE A 264 13.43 6.41 -9.70
C PHE A 264 13.94 5.34 -10.67
N ASP A 265 15.17 4.87 -10.46
CA ASP A 265 15.65 3.66 -11.10
C ASP A 265 15.09 2.39 -10.42
N ALA A 266 15.35 1.21 -10.97
CA ALA A 266 14.89 -0.06 -10.44
C ALA A 266 15.41 -0.39 -9.02
N GLN A 267 16.44 0.30 -8.54
CA GLN A 267 16.97 0.18 -7.19
C GLN A 267 16.37 1.18 -6.20
N GLY A 268 15.42 2.01 -6.66
CA GLY A 268 14.77 3.05 -5.85
C GLY A 268 15.61 4.31 -5.65
N ARG A 269 16.71 4.49 -6.40
CA ARG A 269 17.52 5.70 -6.33
C ARG A 269 16.88 6.80 -7.18
N ARG A 270 16.85 8.01 -6.65
CA ARG A 270 16.35 9.17 -7.41
C ARG A 270 17.31 9.53 -8.54
N ILE A 271 16.75 9.64 -9.74
CA ILE A 271 17.45 10.06 -10.98
C ILE A 271 16.71 11.26 -11.61
N GLY A 272 17.26 11.87 -12.66
CA GLY A 272 16.59 12.94 -13.41
C GLY A 272 16.08 14.09 -12.53
N ARG A 273 16.89 14.59 -11.59
CA ARG A 273 16.47 15.60 -10.59
C ARG A 273 16.09 16.95 -11.23
N ASP A 274 16.63 17.23 -12.40
CA ASP A 274 16.34 18.39 -13.23
C ASP A 274 14.84 18.47 -13.60
N LEU A 275 14.18 17.34 -13.84
CA LEU A 275 12.73 17.30 -14.07
C LEU A 275 11.97 17.89 -12.86
N GLY A 276 12.30 17.48 -11.66
CA GLY A 276 11.66 17.97 -10.44
C GLY A 276 11.84 19.48 -10.20
N GLU A 277 12.93 20.06 -10.72
CA GLU A 277 13.16 21.51 -10.64
C GLU A 277 12.18 22.30 -11.54
N ARG A 278 11.77 21.72 -12.66
CA ARG A 278 10.78 22.26 -13.59
C ARG A 278 9.33 21.99 -13.17
N CYS A 279 9.10 21.22 -12.13
CA CYS A 279 7.75 20.84 -11.72
C CYS A 279 7.27 21.63 -10.51
N ILE A 280 5.99 21.96 -10.50
CA ILE A 280 5.28 22.39 -9.29
C ILE A 280 4.90 21.15 -8.53
N THR A 281 5.73 20.79 -7.55
CA THR A 281 5.55 19.55 -6.75
C THR A 281 6.23 19.68 -5.39
N VAL A 282 5.78 18.87 -4.43
CA VAL A 282 6.42 18.65 -3.14
C VAL A 282 7.82 18.05 -3.36
N LYS A 283 8.82 18.47 -2.58
CA LYS A 283 10.17 17.91 -2.69
C LYS A 283 10.24 16.52 -2.07
N ALA A 284 11.11 15.65 -2.61
CA ALA A 284 11.30 14.31 -2.05
C ALA A 284 11.78 14.32 -0.59
N ASP A 285 12.60 15.33 -0.22
CA ASP A 285 13.06 15.46 1.17
C ASP A 285 11.93 15.93 2.10
N GLN A 286 10.92 16.64 1.59
CA GLN A 286 9.69 16.94 2.34
C GLN A 286 8.85 15.67 2.51
N LEU A 287 8.61 14.90 1.43
CA LEU A 287 7.92 13.61 1.51
C LEU A 287 8.61 12.63 2.47
N ARG A 288 9.95 12.64 2.55
CA ARG A 288 10.70 11.81 3.49
C ARG A 288 10.40 12.12 4.96
N ARG A 289 10.05 13.37 5.26
CA ARG A 289 9.70 13.81 6.62
C ARG A 289 8.23 13.60 6.97
N VAL A 290 7.38 13.31 5.97
CA VAL A 290 5.96 13.02 6.23
C VAL A 290 5.85 11.72 7.02
N PRO A 291 5.22 11.71 8.20
CA PRO A 291 5.07 10.52 9.03
C PRO A 291 4.39 9.38 8.29
N GLU A 292 3.33 9.67 7.54
CA GLU A 292 2.55 8.67 6.81
C GLU A 292 2.44 9.01 5.33
N VAL A 293 3.00 8.17 4.45
CA VAL A 293 2.91 8.31 2.99
C VAL A 293 2.23 7.07 2.43
N VAL A 294 0.97 7.21 2.05
CA VAL A 294 0.14 6.16 1.47
C VAL A 294 0.25 6.21 -0.05
N ALA A 295 0.80 5.16 -0.65
CA ALA A 295 0.78 4.99 -2.10
C ALA A 295 -0.42 4.15 -2.53
N ILE A 296 -1.11 4.58 -3.59
CA ILE A 296 -2.19 3.84 -4.23
C ILE A 296 -1.75 3.47 -5.64
N ALA A 297 -1.45 2.21 -5.86
CA ALA A 297 -1.00 1.71 -7.16
C ALA A 297 -1.28 0.21 -7.30
N GLY A 298 -1.81 -0.22 -8.43
CA GLY A 298 -2.13 -1.61 -8.71
C GLY A 298 -1.87 -2.00 -10.16
N GLY A 299 -2.06 -3.28 -10.46
CA GLY A 299 -1.85 -3.90 -11.76
C GLY A 299 -0.44 -4.49 -11.90
N GLN A 300 -0.38 -5.69 -12.47
CA GLN A 300 0.87 -6.43 -12.67
C GLN A 300 1.93 -5.63 -13.42
N ARG A 301 1.53 -4.84 -14.42
CA ARG A 301 2.45 -3.98 -15.21
C ARG A 301 3.13 -2.91 -14.37
N LYS A 302 2.51 -2.46 -13.28
CA LYS A 302 3.10 -1.46 -12.37
C LYS A 302 3.98 -2.07 -11.29
N ALA A 303 3.97 -3.38 -11.09
CA ALA A 303 4.74 -4.01 -10.01
C ALA A 303 6.23 -3.64 -9.98
N PRO A 304 6.97 -3.57 -11.13
CA PRO A 304 8.36 -3.11 -11.11
C PRO A 304 8.51 -1.65 -10.64
N ALA A 305 7.57 -0.78 -11.01
CA ALA A 305 7.58 0.62 -10.57
C ALA A 305 7.23 0.75 -9.09
N ILE A 306 6.26 -0.03 -8.62
CA ILE A 306 5.91 -0.09 -7.19
C ILE A 306 7.11 -0.58 -6.37
N ASP A 307 7.78 -1.66 -6.79
CA ASP A 307 9.00 -2.16 -6.13
C ASP A 307 10.09 -1.07 -6.05
N ALA A 308 10.34 -0.36 -7.15
CA ALA A 308 11.32 0.72 -7.20
C ALA A 308 10.98 1.85 -6.21
N VAL A 309 9.72 2.28 -6.16
CA VAL A 309 9.30 3.34 -5.22
C VAL A 309 9.34 2.85 -3.76
N LEU A 310 8.93 1.63 -3.47
CA LEU A 310 9.04 1.06 -2.12
C LEU A 310 10.49 0.96 -1.65
N ARG A 311 11.44 0.59 -2.55
CA ARG A 311 12.89 0.59 -2.28
C ARG A 311 13.44 1.97 -1.96
N SER A 312 12.83 3.05 -2.44
CA SER A 312 13.27 4.42 -2.14
C SER A 312 13.08 4.80 -0.66
N GLY A 313 12.23 4.08 0.07
CA GLY A 313 11.87 4.35 1.47
C GLY A 313 11.04 5.62 1.67
N LEU A 314 10.45 6.20 0.61
CA LEU A 314 9.56 7.36 0.72
C LEU A 314 8.13 6.98 1.10
N VAL A 315 7.70 5.78 0.76
CA VAL A 315 6.35 5.26 1.04
C VAL A 315 6.37 4.48 2.34
N THR A 316 5.39 4.69 3.20
CA THR A 316 5.19 3.97 4.47
C THR A 316 4.04 2.99 4.42
N SER A 317 3.06 3.24 3.54
CA SER A 317 1.86 2.41 3.41
C SER A 317 1.48 2.24 1.94
N LEU A 318 0.92 1.09 1.59
CA LEU A 318 0.56 0.72 0.22
C LEU A 318 -0.86 0.16 0.18
N VAL A 319 -1.66 0.69 -0.74
CA VAL A 319 -2.91 0.06 -1.21
C VAL A 319 -2.66 -0.43 -2.63
N THR A 320 -2.85 -1.73 -2.85
CA THR A 320 -2.59 -2.39 -4.14
C THR A 320 -3.57 -3.53 -4.38
N ASP A 321 -3.51 -4.17 -5.54
CA ASP A 321 -4.32 -5.32 -5.88
C ASP A 321 -3.53 -6.65 -5.83
N THR A 322 -4.25 -7.77 -5.93
CA THR A 322 -3.66 -9.11 -5.91
C THR A 322 -2.67 -9.33 -7.03
N SER A 323 -2.91 -8.78 -8.24
CA SER A 323 -2.04 -8.96 -9.40
C SER A 323 -0.67 -8.29 -9.21
N ALA A 324 -0.64 -7.08 -8.68
CA ALA A 324 0.60 -6.40 -8.33
C ALA A 324 1.26 -7.06 -7.12
N ALA A 325 0.48 -7.48 -6.11
CA ALA A 325 1.01 -8.12 -4.92
C ALA A 325 1.75 -9.43 -5.25
N ASP A 326 1.18 -10.29 -6.08
CA ASP A 326 1.82 -11.53 -6.50
C ASP A 326 3.14 -11.27 -7.24
N ALA A 327 3.16 -10.31 -8.16
CA ALA A 327 4.38 -9.92 -8.87
C ALA A 327 5.45 -9.34 -7.91
N LEU A 328 5.04 -8.52 -6.94
CA LEU A 328 5.93 -7.96 -5.92
C LEU A 328 6.51 -9.03 -4.99
N LEU A 329 5.71 -10.01 -4.58
CA LEU A 329 6.13 -11.11 -3.71
C LEU A 329 7.04 -12.11 -4.45
N ALA A 330 6.82 -12.33 -5.75
CA ALA A 330 7.67 -13.16 -6.60
C ALA A 330 9.01 -12.49 -6.98
N ALA A 331 9.11 -11.16 -6.92
CA ALA A 331 10.34 -10.44 -7.22
C ALA A 331 11.47 -10.83 -6.26
N GLY A 332 12.73 -10.75 -6.71
CA GLY A 332 13.94 -11.15 -5.96
C GLY A 332 14.03 -10.62 -4.51
N PRO A 333 15.17 -10.73 -3.82
CA PRO A 333 15.25 -10.47 -2.37
C PRO A 333 14.78 -9.08 -1.96
N ALA A 334 14.15 -9.03 -0.78
CA ALA A 334 13.64 -7.80 -0.19
C ALA A 334 14.73 -6.72 -0.06
N PRO A 335 14.38 -5.44 -0.21
CA PRO A 335 15.33 -4.36 -0.03
C PRO A 335 15.83 -4.31 1.42
N LYS A 336 17.16 -4.20 1.59
CA LYS A 336 17.80 -4.12 2.92
C LYS A 336 17.50 -2.82 3.70
N ALA A 337 16.76 -1.87 3.18
CA ALA A 337 16.83 -0.47 3.62
C ALA A 337 15.52 0.24 3.97
N ALA A 338 14.37 -0.41 3.99
CA ALA A 338 13.13 0.27 4.43
C ALA A 338 13.07 0.53 5.95
N LEU A 339 13.96 -0.07 6.73
CA LEU A 339 13.92 -0.06 8.20
C LEU A 339 14.63 1.13 8.89
N ASN A 340 15.26 2.07 8.17
CA ASN A 340 15.97 3.21 8.76
C ASN A 340 15.25 4.55 8.57
N ARG A 341 13.94 4.60 8.76
CA ARG A 341 13.31 5.82 9.27
C ARG A 341 13.49 5.77 10.78
N THR A 342 14.41 6.58 11.32
CA THR A 342 14.50 6.81 12.75
C THR A 342 13.12 7.22 13.25
N ASP A 343 12.59 6.41 14.14
CA ASP A 343 11.38 6.71 14.91
C ASP A 343 11.62 8.06 15.59
N PRO A 344 10.79 9.09 15.42
CA PRO A 344 10.99 10.37 16.10
C PRO A 344 10.82 10.25 17.62
N ASP A 345 10.29 9.13 18.12
CA ASP A 345 10.08 8.84 19.54
C ASP A 345 11.09 7.81 20.08
N GLY A 346 12.35 7.87 19.61
CA GLY A 346 13.45 7.08 20.18
C GLY A 346 13.66 7.40 21.66
N THR A 347 12.95 6.70 22.54
CA THR A 347 13.26 6.47 23.94
C THR A 347 13.71 5.03 24.17
#